data_126e5e7ac6cfd7f8ae72c0e513c31595
#
_entry.id   126e5e7ac6cfd7f8ae72c0e513c31595
#
_cell.length_a   1.000
_cell.length_b   1.000
_cell.length_c   1.000
_cell.angle_alpha   90.00
_cell.angle_beta   90.00
_cell.angle_gamma   90.00
#
_symmetry.space_group_name_H-M   'P 1'
#
loop_
_entity.id
_entity.type
_entity.pdbx_description
1 polymer ?
#
loop_
_entity_poly.entity_id
_entity_poly.type
_entity_poly.pdbx_seq_one_letter_code
_entity_poly.pdbx_strand_id
1 'polypeptide(L)'
;MQPGDQRVNETHESKQWTFLSNHAHVLICVARQPEMRIRDIALRVGITERAASSIVADLESEGYLTRSKVGRNNRYQLHLARPLRHPIEYHYCVGDLLHALGGTGAASGIRASAAH
;
A
#
# COMPACT_ATOMS: atom_id res chain seq x y z
N MET A 1 -21.12 8.93 22.74
CA MET A 1 -20.65 8.84 22.59
C MET A 1 -20.32 8.68 22.46
N GLN A 2 -20.57 8.46 22.18
CA GLN A 2 -20.13 8.22 21.93
C GLN A 2 -19.84 7.97 21.72
N PRO A 3 -20.24 8.15 21.68
CA PRO A 3 -19.86 7.54 21.37
C PRO A 3 -19.39 6.98 21.21
N GLY A 4 -19.66 6.58 21.14
CA GLY A 4 -19.17 5.95 21.02
C GLY A 4 -19.03 5.31 20.98
N ASP A 5 -19.36 5.27 20.88
CA ASP A 5 -19.11 4.59 20.89
C ASP A 5 -19.17 3.91 20.77
N GLN A 6 -19.36 3.67 20.50
CA GLN A 6 -19.26 3.02 20.35
C GLN A 6 -19.22 2.19 20.29
N ARG A 7 -19.49 1.99 20.10
CA ARG A 7 -19.29 1.25 19.94
C ARG A 7 -19.14 0.29 19.91
N VAL A 8 -19.34 0.13 19.69
CA VAL A 8 -19.06 -0.61 19.55
C VAL A 8 -18.72 -1.47 19.47
N ASN A 9 -18.87 -1.58 19.32
CA ASN A 9 -18.45 -2.27 19.10
C ASN A 9 -18.02 -2.92 19.12
N GLU A 10 -18.07 -3.02 19.04
CA GLU A 10 -17.52 -3.46 18.92
C GLU A 10 -16.86 -4.19 18.91
N THR A 11 -16.99 -4.49 18.79
CA THR A 11 -16.32 -4.97 18.71
C THR A 11 -15.64 -5.41 18.40
N HIS A 12 -15.73 -5.53 18.10
CA HIS A 12 -15.07 -5.69 17.56
C HIS A 12 -14.75 -5.41 16.85
N GLU A 13 -15.18 -5.31 16.69
CA GLU A 13 -15.13 -4.97 15.81
C GLU A 13 -14.88 -3.99 15.68
N SER A 14 -14.96 -3.84 15.99
CA SER A 14 -14.79 -2.95 15.88
C SER A 14 -14.03 -2.03 15.59
N LYS A 15 -13.27 -1.85 16.17
CA LYS A 15 -12.41 -0.78 15.88
C LYS A 15 -11.77 -0.99 14.60
N GLN A 16 -11.93 -0.08 13.68
CA GLN A 16 -11.62 -0.34 12.31
C GLN A 16 -10.49 0.52 11.78
N TRP A 17 -9.87 1.35 12.61
CA TRP A 17 -8.82 2.20 12.09
C TRP A 17 -7.48 1.46 12.03
N THR A 18 -6.63 1.87 11.08
CA THR A 18 -5.28 1.36 10.91
C THR A 18 -4.34 2.53 10.83
N PHE A 19 -3.06 2.32 11.12
CA PHE A 19 -2.10 3.40 11.01
C PHE A 19 -1.88 3.82 9.57
N LEU A 20 -2.02 2.90 8.63
CA LEU A 20 -1.78 3.20 7.24
C LEU A 20 -3.08 3.15 6.46
N SER A 21 -3.13 3.94 5.40
CA SER A 21 -4.28 3.96 4.52
C SER A 21 -4.33 2.71 3.66
N ASN A 22 -5.47 2.49 3.01
CA ASN A 22 -5.57 1.39 2.07
C ASN A 22 -4.68 1.58 0.86
N HIS A 23 -4.36 2.82 0.51
CA HIS A 23 -3.37 3.07 -0.54
C HIS A 23 -2.02 2.49 -0.15
N ALA A 24 -1.61 2.69 1.10
CA ALA A 24 -0.37 2.10 1.59
C ALA A 24 -0.45 0.58 1.60
N HIS A 25 -1.58 0.04 2.02
CA HIS A 25 -1.75 -1.42 2.05
C HIS A 25 -1.64 -2.04 0.67
N VAL A 26 -2.20 -1.38 -0.34
CA VAL A 26 -2.09 -1.87 -1.72
C VAL A 26 -0.64 -1.81 -2.19
N LEU A 27 0.07 -0.72 -1.89
CA LEU A 27 1.48 -0.64 -2.24
C LEU A 27 2.29 -1.77 -1.61
N ILE A 28 2.01 -2.10 -0.36
CA ILE A 28 2.71 -3.19 0.31
C ILE A 28 2.47 -4.51 -0.40
N CYS A 29 1.22 -4.77 -0.79
CA CYS A 29 0.89 -5.99 -1.52
C CYS A 29 1.67 -6.09 -2.81
N VAL A 30 1.68 -5.01 -3.58
CA VAL A 30 2.36 -4.97 -4.87
C VAL A 30 3.87 -5.08 -4.70
N ALA A 31 4.39 -4.47 -3.64
CA ALA A 31 5.82 -4.55 -3.37
C ALA A 31 6.26 -5.98 -3.08
N ARG A 32 5.44 -6.70 -2.37
CA ARG A 32 5.74 -8.10 -2.03
C ARG A 32 5.54 -9.03 -3.21
N GLN A 33 4.58 -8.72 -4.06
CA GLN A 33 4.20 -9.60 -5.15
C GLN A 33 3.77 -8.75 -6.34
N PRO A 34 4.73 -8.34 -7.18
CA PRO A 34 4.45 -7.38 -8.27
C PRO A 34 3.44 -7.85 -9.31
N GLU A 35 3.12 -9.12 -9.34
CA GLU A 35 2.14 -9.64 -10.30
C GLU A 35 0.84 -10.06 -9.63
N MET A 36 0.61 -9.60 -8.40
CA MET A 36 -0.60 -9.96 -7.70
C MET A 36 -1.82 -9.41 -8.45
N ARG A 37 -2.85 -10.24 -8.55
CA ARG A 37 -4.09 -9.85 -9.23
C ARG A 37 -4.89 -8.90 -8.35
N ILE A 38 -5.70 -8.07 -8.98
CA ILE A 38 -6.56 -7.14 -8.26
C ILE A 38 -7.41 -7.88 -7.23
N ARG A 39 -7.96 -9.02 -7.60
CA ARG A 39 -8.78 -9.81 -6.68
C ARG A 39 -8.01 -10.19 -5.42
N ASP A 40 -6.76 -10.60 -5.60
CA ASP A 40 -5.95 -11.03 -4.47
C ASP A 40 -5.51 -9.85 -3.61
N ILE A 41 -5.24 -8.71 -4.25
CA ILE A 41 -4.95 -7.48 -3.52
C ILE A 41 -6.15 -7.12 -2.65
N ALA A 42 -7.34 -7.16 -3.25
CA ALA A 42 -8.58 -6.82 -2.54
C ALA A 42 -8.78 -7.73 -1.33
N LEU A 43 -8.55 -9.03 -1.51
CA LEU A 43 -8.69 -9.99 -0.41
C LEU A 43 -7.69 -9.72 0.70
N ARG A 44 -6.43 -9.45 0.34
CA ARG A 44 -5.40 -9.20 1.33
C ARG A 44 -5.67 -7.92 2.12
N VAL A 45 -6.11 -6.89 1.45
CA VAL A 45 -6.36 -5.59 2.08
C VAL A 45 -7.70 -5.58 2.81
N GLY A 46 -8.64 -6.41 2.37
CA GLY A 46 -9.96 -6.46 2.98
C GLY A 46 -10.91 -5.43 2.39
N ILE A 47 -10.80 -5.18 1.10
CA ILE A 47 -11.64 -4.23 0.38
C ILE A 47 -12.22 -4.91 -0.85
N THR A 48 -13.13 -4.22 -1.53
CA THR A 48 -13.71 -4.75 -2.76
C THR A 48 -12.70 -4.67 -3.91
N GLU A 49 -12.92 -5.46 -4.94
CA GLU A 49 -12.08 -5.38 -6.13
C GLU A 49 -12.17 -4.01 -6.78
N ARG A 50 -13.37 -3.43 -6.75
CA ARG A 50 -13.57 -2.09 -7.30
C ARG A 50 -12.73 -1.08 -6.55
N ALA A 51 -12.72 -1.15 -5.22
CA ALA A 51 -11.91 -0.25 -4.41
C ALA A 51 -10.43 -0.46 -4.68
N ALA A 52 -10.00 -1.72 -4.76
CA ALA A 52 -8.60 -2.02 -5.05
C ALA A 52 -8.18 -1.47 -6.41
N SER A 53 -9.03 -1.64 -7.40
CA SER A 53 -8.77 -1.15 -8.75
C SER A 53 -8.65 0.38 -8.77
N SER A 54 -9.54 1.04 -8.04
CA SER A 54 -9.52 2.50 -7.92
C SER A 54 -8.24 2.99 -7.27
N ILE A 55 -7.80 2.29 -6.23
CA ILE A 55 -6.56 2.66 -5.53
C ILE A 55 -5.36 2.47 -6.44
N VAL A 56 -5.31 1.37 -7.19
CA VAL A 56 -4.22 1.14 -8.14
C VAL A 56 -4.19 2.27 -9.18
N ALA A 57 -5.36 2.67 -9.67
CA ALA A 57 -5.44 3.77 -10.63
C ALA A 57 -4.93 5.09 -10.03
N ASP A 58 -5.27 5.35 -8.76
CA ASP A 58 -4.76 6.53 -8.07
C ASP A 58 -3.23 6.50 -7.99
N LEU A 59 -2.69 5.36 -7.58
CA LEU A 59 -1.25 5.22 -7.42
C LEU A 59 -0.52 5.37 -8.75
N GLU A 60 -1.10 4.83 -9.80
CA GLU A 60 -0.53 4.95 -11.14
C GLU A 60 -0.58 6.40 -11.61
N SER A 61 -1.71 7.04 -11.43
CA SER A 61 -1.93 8.42 -11.85
C SER A 61 -0.97 9.38 -11.15
N GLU A 62 -0.66 9.11 -9.88
CA GLU A 62 0.21 9.98 -9.09
C GLU A 62 1.69 9.59 -9.21
N GLY A 63 2.00 8.61 -10.03
CA GLY A 63 3.38 8.28 -10.30
C GLY A 63 4.04 7.37 -9.28
N TYR A 64 3.26 6.70 -8.45
CA TYR A 64 3.82 5.79 -7.46
C TYR A 64 4.08 4.40 -8.02
N LEU A 65 3.37 4.04 -9.07
CA LEU A 65 3.64 2.78 -9.74
C LEU A 65 3.36 2.90 -11.23
N THR A 66 3.95 1.97 -11.98
CA THR A 66 3.69 1.81 -13.40
C THR A 66 3.16 0.40 -13.61
N ARG A 67 2.13 0.29 -14.41
CA ARG A 67 1.51 -0.99 -14.72
C ARG A 67 1.88 -1.38 -16.15
N SER A 68 2.29 -2.62 -16.32
CA SER A 68 2.55 -3.18 -17.64
C SER A 68 1.92 -4.54 -17.72
N LYS A 69 1.85 -5.10 -18.92
CA LYS A 69 1.31 -6.43 -19.14
C LYS A 69 2.43 -7.42 -19.31
N VAL A 70 2.25 -8.59 -18.70
CA VAL A 70 3.10 -9.75 -18.93
C VAL A 70 2.13 -10.88 -19.24
N GLY A 71 1.99 -11.19 -20.52
CA GLY A 71 0.94 -12.11 -20.96
C GLY A 71 -0.42 -11.51 -20.68
N ARG A 72 -1.23 -12.21 -19.91
CA ARG A 72 -2.56 -11.73 -19.53
C ARG A 72 -2.58 -10.97 -18.24
N ASN A 73 -1.48 -10.98 -17.52
CA ASN A 73 -1.43 -10.42 -16.17
C ASN A 73 -0.82 -9.04 -16.19
N ASN A 74 -1.19 -8.26 -15.21
CA ASN A 74 -0.52 -6.99 -14.94
C ASN A 74 0.73 -7.26 -14.13
N ARG A 75 1.71 -6.42 -14.35
CA ARG A 75 2.90 -6.39 -13.53
C ARG A 75 3.14 -4.96 -13.11
N TYR A 76 3.45 -4.76 -11.85
CA TYR A 76 3.60 -3.43 -11.29
C TYR A 76 5.05 -3.15 -10.94
N GLN A 77 5.47 -1.94 -11.28
CA GLN A 77 6.79 -1.44 -10.90
C GLN A 77 6.59 -0.26 -9.98
N LEU A 78 7.18 -0.30 -8.80
CA LEU A 78 7.06 0.79 -7.84
C LEU A 78 8.16 1.81 -8.06
N HIS A 79 7.82 3.07 -7.83
CA HIS A 79 8.77 4.17 -7.92
C HIS A 79 9.15 4.58 -6.51
N LEU A 80 10.15 3.91 -5.98
CA LEU A 80 10.51 3.98 -4.56
C LEU A 80 11.01 5.34 -4.11
N ALA A 81 11.54 6.13 -5.04
CA ALA A 81 12.05 7.45 -4.71
C ALA A 81 10.98 8.52 -4.63
N ARG A 82 9.75 8.17 -4.99
CA ARG A 82 8.66 9.14 -4.99
C ARG A 82 8.33 9.54 -3.55
N PRO A 83 8.24 10.84 -3.25
CA PRO A 83 7.96 11.28 -1.89
C PRO A 83 6.52 11.00 -1.49
N LEU A 84 6.32 10.83 -0.20
CA LEU A 84 4.98 10.68 0.35
C LEU A 84 4.25 12.03 0.22
N ARG A 85 2.94 11.99 0.23
CA ARG A 85 2.13 13.12 -0.22
C ARG A 85 1.82 14.16 0.84
N HIS A 86 1.63 13.73 2.07
CA HIS A 86 1.22 14.66 3.11
C HIS A 86 2.41 15.53 3.54
N PRO A 87 2.20 16.82 3.81
CA PRO A 87 3.30 17.69 4.22
C PRO A 87 4.10 17.18 5.42
N ILE A 88 3.48 16.44 6.31
CA ILE A 88 4.17 15.85 7.46
C ILE A 88 5.15 14.77 7.01
N GLU A 89 4.89 14.15 5.88
CA GLU A 89 5.60 12.95 5.43
C GLU A 89 6.55 13.18 4.27
N TYR A 90 6.46 14.30 3.60
CA TYR A 90 7.08 14.41 2.27
C TYR A 90 8.59 14.37 2.27
N HIS A 91 9.22 14.43 3.45
CA HIS A 91 10.65 14.23 3.58
C HIS A 91 11.07 12.77 3.37
N TYR A 92 10.10 11.87 3.41
CA TYR A 92 10.32 10.45 3.23
C TYR A 92 9.73 10.00 1.91
N CYS A 93 10.35 9.01 1.30
CA CYS A 93 9.82 8.46 0.05
C CYS A 93 9.11 7.14 0.32
N VAL A 94 8.43 6.64 -0.71
CA VAL A 94 7.71 5.37 -0.63
C VAL A 94 8.64 4.24 -0.23
N GLY A 95 9.87 4.25 -0.75
CA GLY A 95 10.84 3.22 -0.41
C GLY A 95 11.12 3.15 1.08
N ASP A 96 11.19 4.31 1.75
CA ASP A 96 11.42 4.33 3.19
C ASP A 96 10.29 3.62 3.93
N LEU A 97 9.06 3.92 3.53
CA LEU A 97 7.89 3.30 4.15
C LEU A 97 7.89 1.79 3.94
N LEU A 98 8.09 1.37 2.71
CA LEU A 98 8.04 -0.04 2.38
C LEU A 98 9.18 -0.80 3.04
N HIS A 99 10.35 -0.18 3.11
CA HIS A 99 11.48 -0.81 3.78
C HIS A 99 11.19 -1.02 5.26
N ALA A 100 10.62 -0.01 5.91
CA ALA A 100 10.30 -0.10 7.33
C ALA A 100 9.35 -1.26 7.61
N LEU A 101 8.48 -1.57 6.65
CA LEU A 101 7.50 -2.63 6.80
C LEU A 101 7.99 -3.97 6.26
N GLY A 102 9.23 -4.03 5.76
CA GLY A 102 9.78 -5.25 5.20
C GLY A 102 9.02 -5.70 3.96
N GLY A 103 8.43 -4.76 3.23
CA GLY A 103 7.48 -5.09 2.19
C GLY A 103 8.01 -5.28 0.80
N THR A 104 9.27 -4.94 0.53
CA THR A 104 9.77 -5.05 -0.83
C THR A 104 10.66 -6.28 -0.98
N GLY A 105 10.56 -6.94 -2.11
CA GLY A 105 11.47 -8.02 -2.43
C GLY A 105 12.88 -7.50 -2.62
N ALA A 106 13.01 -6.27 -3.11
CA ALA A 106 14.29 -5.61 -3.28
C ALA A 106 14.73 -4.89 -2.03
N ALA A 107 14.04 -5.09 -0.93
CA ALA A 107 14.31 -4.37 0.30
C ALA A 107 15.72 -4.56 0.81
N SER A 108 16.36 -5.65 0.43
CA SER A 108 17.72 -5.86 0.85
C SER A 108 18.63 -4.71 0.43
N GLY A 109 18.43 -4.20 -0.79
CA GLY A 109 19.18 -3.06 -1.25
C GLY A 109 18.82 -1.80 -0.47
N ILE A 110 17.56 -1.63 -0.22
CA ILE A 110 17.06 -0.47 0.53
C ILE A 110 17.55 -0.56 1.98
N ARG A 111 17.51 -1.75 2.54
CA ARG A 111 17.96 -1.94 3.90
C ARG A 111 19.42 -1.56 4.06
N ALA A 112 20.23 -1.94 3.11
CA ALA A 112 21.64 -1.56 3.14
C ALA A 112 21.77 -0.04 3.17
N SER A 113 20.97 0.62 2.38
CA SER A 113 20.93 2.08 2.36
C SER A 113 20.46 2.62 3.69
N ALA A 114 19.44 2.03 4.24
CA ALA A 114 18.85 2.48 5.49
C ALA A 114 19.78 2.23 6.69
N ALA A 115 20.69 1.32 6.53
CA ALA A 115 21.60 1.00 7.62
C ALA A 115 22.59 2.13 7.91
N HIS A 116 22.58 3.13 7.07
CA HIS A 116 23.43 4.29 7.31
C HIS A 116 23.00 5.07 8.58
#